data_59c85b9f83c1066cd1218f8abeb28e0c
#
_entry.id   59c85b9f83c1066cd1218f8abeb28e0c
#
_cell.length_a   1.000
_cell.length_b   1.000
_cell.length_c   1.000
_cell.angle_alpha   90.00
_cell.angle_beta   90.00
_cell.angle_gamma   90.00
#
_symmetry.space_group_name_H-M   'P 1'
#
loop_
_entity.id
_entity.type
_entity.pdbx_description
1 polymer ?
#
loop_
_entity_poly.entity_id
_entity_poly.type
_entity_poly.pdbx_seq_one_letter_code
_entity_poly.pdbx_strand_id
1 'polypeptide(L)'
;MLITFACTKCGTKLETDAAVSGQAVPCPQCHERLTVPAPEIREGTTLGGFKIEHLLGKGGMGEVYLARQLSMDRLVALKILPAQLCTDKSAENRFLQEVRVLAKLDHPNIVAAHEAGKDGGVLFLAMGYVKGQSLEDRIKREGHLPWKDACGLVKKLASALDYAWEK
;
A
#
# COMPACT_ATOMS: atom_id res chain seq x y z
N MET A 1 12.99 8.26 8.71
CA MET A 1 11.96 9.31 8.43
C MET A 1 11.49 9.86 9.77
N LEU A 2 11.41 11.21 9.91
CA LEU A 2 10.99 11.84 11.16
C LEU A 2 9.49 12.13 11.17
N ILE A 3 8.85 11.90 12.31
CA ILE A 3 7.44 12.23 12.56
C ILE A 3 7.39 13.30 13.62
N THR A 4 6.64 14.36 13.34
CA THR A 4 6.38 15.43 14.30
C THR A 4 4.93 15.36 14.76
N PHE A 5 4.69 15.34 16.07
CA PHE A 5 3.34 15.33 16.66
C PHE A 5 3.33 16.09 17.98
N ALA A 6 2.15 16.43 18.47
CA ALA A 6 2.01 17.17 19.73
C ALA A 6 1.51 16.27 20.85
N CYS A 7 2.01 16.50 22.06
CA CYS A 7 1.49 15.87 23.27
C CYS A 7 0.03 16.28 23.50
N THR A 8 -0.87 15.31 23.62
CA THR A 8 -2.31 15.55 23.82
C THR A 8 -2.62 16.21 25.18
N LYS A 9 -1.69 16.13 26.15
CA LYS A 9 -1.88 16.67 27.50
C LYS A 9 -1.29 18.06 27.67
N CYS A 10 -0.05 18.31 27.21
CA CYS A 10 0.65 19.57 27.45
C CYS A 10 0.97 20.37 26.19
N GLY A 11 0.62 19.86 24.99
CA GLY A 11 0.85 20.55 23.71
C GLY A 11 2.31 20.56 23.23
N THR A 12 3.25 19.99 24.00
CA THR A 12 4.66 19.95 23.59
C THR A 12 4.81 19.24 22.26
N LYS A 13 5.50 19.87 21.32
CA LYS A 13 5.86 19.24 20.03
C LYS A 13 6.97 18.22 20.25
N LEU A 14 6.76 17.03 19.71
CA LEU A 14 7.72 15.92 19.76
C LEU A 14 8.14 15.57 18.34
N GLU A 15 9.38 15.18 18.20
CA GLU A 15 9.93 14.64 16.97
C GLU A 15 10.58 13.29 17.26
N THR A 16 10.24 12.27 16.47
CA THR A 16 10.76 10.93 16.65
C THR A 16 10.93 10.22 15.32
N ASP A 17 11.69 9.11 15.31
CA ASP A 17 11.81 8.29 14.11
C ASP A 17 10.51 7.52 13.83
N ALA A 18 10.11 7.47 12.56
CA ALA A 18 8.96 6.70 12.11
C ALA A 18 9.06 5.19 12.41
N ALA A 19 10.25 4.68 12.66
CA ALA A 19 10.48 3.28 13.05
C ALA A 19 9.78 2.91 14.37
N VAL A 20 9.49 3.89 15.24
CA VAL A 20 8.76 3.69 16.52
C VAL A 20 7.27 4.03 16.39
N SER A 21 6.73 4.17 15.18
CA SER A 21 5.30 4.37 14.95
C SER A 21 4.47 3.25 15.60
N GLY A 22 3.36 3.63 16.24
CA GLY A 22 2.51 2.71 16.99
C GLY A 22 3.02 2.34 18.39
N GLN A 23 4.25 2.70 18.75
CA GLN A 23 4.79 2.47 20.10
C GLN A 23 4.38 3.59 21.06
N ALA A 24 4.32 3.25 22.34
CA ALA A 24 4.07 4.22 23.39
C ALA A 24 5.40 4.84 23.88
N VAL A 25 5.52 6.17 23.78
CA VAL A 25 6.66 6.94 24.23
C VAL A 25 6.24 7.94 25.33
N PRO A 26 7.05 8.20 26.35
CA PRO A 26 6.75 9.21 27.35
C PRO A 26 7.00 10.62 26.78
N CYS A 27 6.11 11.54 27.08
CA CYS A 27 6.34 12.96 26.81
C CYS A 27 7.52 13.48 27.67
N PRO A 28 8.52 14.15 27.10
CA PRO A 28 9.65 14.64 27.88
C PRO A 28 9.27 15.76 28.90
N GLN A 29 8.15 16.45 28.65
CA GLN A 29 7.68 17.55 29.48
C GLN A 29 6.77 17.11 30.63
N CYS A 30 5.75 16.27 30.35
CA CYS A 30 4.72 15.93 31.34
C CYS A 30 4.63 14.43 31.64
N HIS A 31 5.53 13.61 31.08
CA HIS A 31 5.64 12.17 31.26
C HIS A 31 4.38 11.36 30.86
N GLU A 32 3.41 11.99 30.19
CA GLU A 32 2.24 11.30 29.64
C GLU A 32 2.68 10.30 28.57
N ARG A 33 2.09 9.10 28.59
CA ARG A 33 2.34 8.08 27.56
C ARG A 33 1.55 8.40 26.29
N LEU A 34 2.26 8.58 25.20
CA LEU A 34 1.71 8.94 23.89
C LEU A 34 2.00 7.83 22.90
N THR A 35 1.00 7.44 22.11
CA THR A 35 1.24 6.56 20.99
C THR A 35 1.77 7.39 19.82
N VAL A 36 2.95 7.03 19.29
CA VAL A 36 3.52 7.67 18.10
C VAL A 36 2.60 7.44 16.90
N PRO A 37 2.10 8.49 16.23
CA PRO A 37 1.22 8.32 15.08
C PRO A 37 1.94 7.65 13.91
N ALA A 38 1.18 7.08 12.98
CA ALA A 38 1.73 6.64 11.71
C ALA A 38 2.20 7.87 10.89
N PRO A 39 3.27 7.75 10.09
CA PRO A 39 3.71 8.83 9.23
C PRO A 39 2.62 9.16 8.20
N GLU A 40 2.45 10.45 7.94
CA GLU A 40 1.58 10.87 6.85
C GLU A 40 2.24 10.60 5.51
N ILE A 41 1.56 9.81 4.70
CA ILE A 41 1.98 9.54 3.33
C ILE A 41 1.29 10.55 2.41
N ARG A 42 2.10 11.34 1.72
CA ARG A 42 1.63 12.38 0.79
C ARG A 42 2.56 12.45 -0.42
N GLU A 43 2.12 13.17 -1.43
CA GLU A 43 2.92 13.44 -2.63
C GLU A 43 4.30 14.00 -2.26
N GLY A 44 5.34 13.49 -2.92
CA GLY A 44 6.73 13.80 -2.65
C GLY A 44 7.39 12.99 -1.52
N THR A 45 6.61 12.27 -0.67
CA THR A 45 7.17 11.39 0.36
C THR A 45 7.93 10.23 -0.30
N THR A 46 9.05 9.83 0.31
CA THR A 46 9.77 8.61 -0.08
C THR A 46 9.56 7.53 0.97
N LEU A 47 9.12 6.35 0.56
CA LEU A 47 8.88 5.18 1.40
C LEU A 47 9.55 3.96 0.76
N GLY A 48 10.50 3.32 1.44
CA GLY A 48 11.17 2.10 0.99
C GLY A 48 11.87 2.23 -0.37
N GLY A 49 12.35 3.46 -0.73
CA GLY A 49 12.94 3.70 -2.05
C GLY A 49 11.93 4.03 -3.17
N PHE A 50 10.65 4.21 -2.80
CA PHE A 50 9.56 4.62 -3.71
C PHE A 50 9.14 6.06 -3.41
N LYS A 51 9.29 6.96 -4.39
CA LYS A 51 8.80 8.35 -4.30
C LYS A 51 7.34 8.41 -4.70
N ILE A 52 6.48 8.85 -3.80
CA ILE A 52 5.03 8.99 -4.02
C ILE A 52 4.78 10.12 -5.02
N GLU A 53 4.02 9.84 -6.08
CA GLU A 53 3.60 10.85 -7.06
C GLU A 53 2.19 11.36 -6.75
N HIS A 54 1.17 10.49 -6.71
CA HIS A 54 -0.20 10.86 -6.33
C HIS A 54 -1.02 9.64 -5.91
N LEU A 55 -2.15 9.88 -5.25
CA LEU A 55 -3.10 8.84 -4.85
C LEU A 55 -3.87 8.31 -6.07
N LEU A 56 -3.87 6.99 -6.26
CA LEU A 56 -4.66 6.30 -7.28
C LEU A 56 -6.03 5.86 -6.75
N GLY A 57 -6.10 5.47 -5.47
CA GLY A 57 -7.35 5.04 -4.85
C GLY A 57 -7.21 4.76 -3.36
N LYS A 58 -8.35 4.81 -2.66
CA LYS A 58 -8.48 4.54 -1.23
C LYS A 58 -9.64 3.59 -0.98
N GLY A 59 -9.42 2.56 -0.17
CA GLY A 59 -10.43 1.58 0.17
C GLY A 59 -10.20 0.93 1.54
N GLY A 60 -11.04 -0.03 1.92
CA GLY A 60 -10.95 -0.73 3.20
C GLY A 60 -9.64 -1.51 3.41
N MET A 61 -8.94 -1.84 2.32
CA MET A 61 -7.66 -2.56 2.35
C MET A 61 -6.43 -1.64 2.27
N GLY A 62 -6.61 -0.32 2.51
CA GLY A 62 -5.53 0.67 2.47
C GLY A 62 -5.63 1.63 1.29
N GLU A 63 -4.52 2.31 1.04
CA GLU A 63 -4.38 3.33 0.00
C GLU A 63 -3.41 2.84 -1.06
N VAL A 64 -3.70 3.15 -2.32
CA VAL A 64 -2.83 2.81 -3.46
C VAL A 64 -2.36 4.12 -4.11
N TYR A 65 -1.07 4.27 -4.24
CA TYR A 65 -0.44 5.44 -4.83
C TYR A 65 0.28 5.08 -6.13
N LEU A 66 0.30 6.01 -7.08
CA LEU A 66 1.33 6.00 -8.09
C LEU A 66 2.65 6.41 -7.43
N ALA A 67 3.69 5.63 -7.61
CA ALA A 67 5.00 5.94 -7.09
C ALA A 67 6.09 5.62 -8.12
N ARG A 68 7.23 6.29 -7.98
CA ARG A 68 8.42 6.04 -8.78
C ARG A 68 9.42 5.23 -7.95
N GLN A 69 9.76 4.04 -8.41
CA GLN A 69 10.85 3.25 -7.84
C GLN A 69 12.18 3.92 -8.22
N LEU A 70 12.88 4.47 -7.24
CA LEU A 70 14.08 5.30 -7.47
C LEU A 70 15.25 4.49 -8.02
N SER A 71 15.39 3.22 -7.64
CA SER A 71 16.49 2.35 -8.09
C SER A 71 16.40 1.95 -9.56
N MET A 72 15.20 1.93 -10.16
CA MET A 72 14.97 1.48 -11.53
C MET A 72 14.31 2.55 -12.40
N ASP A 73 14.05 3.73 -11.86
CA ASP A 73 13.35 4.87 -12.50
C ASP A 73 12.06 4.45 -13.24
N ARG A 74 11.25 3.60 -12.61
CA ARG A 74 9.99 3.13 -13.19
C ARG A 74 8.79 3.45 -12.32
N LEU A 75 7.63 3.60 -12.96
CA LEU A 75 6.36 3.79 -12.27
C LEU A 75 5.81 2.45 -11.75
N VAL A 76 5.30 2.47 -10.53
CA VAL A 76 4.67 1.34 -9.85
C VAL A 76 3.39 1.78 -9.16
N ALA A 77 2.47 0.85 -8.92
CA ALA A 77 1.38 1.04 -7.99
C ALA A 77 1.87 0.59 -6.60
N LEU A 78 1.91 1.52 -5.64
CA LEU A 78 2.37 1.27 -4.28
C LEU A 78 1.16 1.21 -3.35
N LYS A 79 0.81 0.02 -2.91
CA LYS A 79 -0.26 -0.19 -1.93
C LYS A 79 0.31 -0.05 -0.53
N ILE A 80 -0.27 0.86 0.25
CA ILE A 80 0.07 1.10 1.65
C ILE A 80 -1.01 0.49 2.52
N LEU A 81 -0.61 -0.34 3.48
CA LEU A 81 -1.54 -1.03 4.35
C LEU A 81 -1.98 -0.14 5.50
N PRO A 82 -3.20 -0.34 6.03
CA PRO A 82 -3.68 0.38 7.20
C PRO A 82 -2.74 0.23 8.40
N ALA A 83 -2.57 1.31 9.17
CA ALA A 83 -1.67 1.35 10.32
C ALA A 83 -1.97 0.26 11.37
N GLN A 84 -3.24 -0.17 11.48
CA GLN A 84 -3.66 -1.25 12.39
C GLN A 84 -2.98 -2.59 12.07
N LEU A 85 -2.69 -2.85 10.80
CA LEU A 85 -1.96 -4.06 10.39
C LEU A 85 -0.45 -3.95 10.61
N CYS A 86 0.06 -2.73 10.84
CA CYS A 86 1.49 -2.47 11.03
C CYS A 86 1.94 -2.65 12.48
N THR A 87 1.01 -2.70 13.45
CA THR A 87 1.31 -2.80 14.89
C THR A 87 1.36 -4.23 15.42
N ASP A 88 0.70 -5.18 14.74
CA ASP A 88 0.70 -6.60 15.10
C ASP A 88 1.75 -7.37 14.28
N LYS A 89 2.76 -7.88 14.98
CA LYS A 89 3.84 -8.67 14.38
C LYS A 89 3.35 -9.95 13.68
N SER A 90 2.24 -10.52 14.15
CA SER A 90 1.60 -11.68 13.52
C SER A 90 0.93 -11.28 12.20
N ALA A 91 0.27 -10.13 12.15
CA ALA A 91 -0.34 -9.59 10.93
C ALA A 91 0.74 -9.20 9.90
N GLU A 92 1.85 -8.60 10.35
CA GLU A 92 3.01 -8.30 9.50
C GLU A 92 3.58 -9.57 8.84
N ASN A 93 3.82 -10.62 9.63
CA ASN A 93 4.36 -11.88 9.12
C ASN A 93 3.39 -12.55 8.13
N ARG A 94 2.09 -12.55 8.41
CA ARG A 94 1.07 -13.07 7.49
C ARG A 94 1.07 -12.30 6.17
N PHE A 95 1.09 -10.97 6.23
CA PHE A 95 1.15 -10.13 5.03
C PHE A 95 2.39 -10.46 4.18
N LEU A 96 3.57 -10.52 4.78
CA LEU A 96 4.81 -10.83 4.05
C LEU A 96 4.77 -12.25 3.46
N GLN A 97 4.10 -13.19 4.13
CA GLN A 97 3.92 -14.55 3.64
C GLN A 97 2.95 -14.60 2.45
N GLU A 98 1.82 -13.90 2.52
CA GLU A 98 0.86 -13.77 1.41
C GLU A 98 1.51 -13.11 0.18
N VAL A 99 2.30 -12.05 0.40
CA VAL A 99 3.03 -11.38 -0.70
C VAL A 99 4.03 -12.32 -1.38
N ARG A 100 4.69 -13.21 -0.63
CA ARG A 100 5.60 -14.20 -1.22
C ARG A 100 4.87 -15.18 -2.16
N VAL A 101 3.61 -15.49 -1.88
CA VAL A 101 2.77 -16.28 -2.78
C VAL A 101 2.43 -15.47 -4.02
N LEU A 102 1.97 -14.21 -3.84
CA LEU A 102 1.67 -13.32 -4.95
C LEU A 102 2.88 -13.07 -5.87
N ALA A 103 4.07 -12.97 -5.30
CA ALA A 103 5.31 -12.76 -6.07
C ALA A 103 5.69 -13.95 -6.98
N LYS A 104 5.10 -15.12 -6.77
CA LYS A 104 5.32 -16.31 -7.62
C LYS A 104 4.34 -16.38 -8.81
N LEU A 105 3.32 -15.53 -8.81
CA LEU A 105 2.34 -15.50 -9.89
C LEU A 105 2.90 -14.71 -11.08
N ASP A 106 3.13 -15.40 -12.17
CA ASP A 106 3.55 -14.84 -13.45
C ASP A 106 2.52 -15.22 -14.52
N HIS A 107 1.60 -14.29 -14.79
CA HIS A 107 0.51 -14.52 -15.73
C HIS A 107 0.10 -13.19 -16.38
N PRO A 108 -0.19 -13.14 -17.69
CA PRO A 108 -0.46 -11.90 -18.43
C PRO A 108 -1.69 -11.12 -17.95
N ASN A 109 -2.60 -11.76 -17.23
CA ASN A 109 -3.81 -11.12 -16.69
C ASN A 109 -3.75 -10.94 -15.16
N ILE A 110 -2.58 -11.11 -14.53
CA ILE A 110 -2.34 -10.83 -13.11
C ILE A 110 -1.26 -9.75 -13.01
N VAL A 111 -1.51 -8.74 -12.19
CA VAL A 111 -0.52 -7.69 -11.95
C VAL A 111 0.63 -8.27 -11.12
N ALA A 112 1.85 -8.16 -11.64
CA ALA A 112 3.03 -8.69 -10.96
C ALA A 112 3.32 -7.91 -9.67
N ALA A 113 3.58 -8.62 -8.58
CA ALA A 113 4.16 -8.06 -7.36
C ALA A 113 5.67 -7.90 -7.57
N HIS A 114 6.20 -6.71 -7.26
CA HIS A 114 7.62 -6.41 -7.47
C HIS A 114 8.42 -6.45 -6.17
N GLU A 115 7.87 -5.84 -5.13
CA GLU A 115 8.56 -5.71 -3.85
C GLU A 115 7.55 -5.49 -2.74
N ALA A 116 7.82 -6.02 -1.55
CA ALA A 116 7.08 -5.69 -0.35
C ALA A 116 8.04 -5.45 0.80
N GLY A 117 7.69 -4.56 1.69
CA GLY A 117 8.53 -4.21 2.80
C GLY A 117 7.83 -3.39 3.87
N LYS A 118 8.65 -2.98 4.82
CA LYS A 118 8.28 -2.06 5.89
C LYS A 118 9.30 -0.96 5.99
N ASP A 119 8.84 0.27 5.95
CA ASP A 119 9.67 1.45 6.17
C ASP A 119 8.91 2.46 7.04
N GLY A 120 9.58 3.07 8.03
CA GLY A 120 8.97 3.99 8.97
C GLY A 120 7.74 3.43 9.69
N GLY A 121 7.68 2.12 9.96
CA GLY A 121 6.53 1.46 10.59
C GLY A 121 5.37 1.19 9.62
N VAL A 122 5.48 1.56 8.34
CA VAL A 122 4.45 1.39 7.32
C VAL A 122 4.76 0.17 6.45
N LEU A 123 3.78 -0.74 6.32
CA LEU A 123 3.85 -1.87 5.40
C LEU A 123 3.39 -1.45 4.00
N PHE A 124 4.13 -1.86 3.00
CA PHE A 124 3.82 -1.56 1.61
C PHE A 124 4.01 -2.75 0.67
N LEU A 125 3.29 -2.73 -0.45
CA LEU A 125 3.43 -3.64 -1.58
C LEU A 125 3.55 -2.83 -2.87
N ALA A 126 4.69 -2.92 -3.54
CA ALA A 126 4.90 -2.38 -4.88
C ALA A 126 4.50 -3.42 -5.93
N MET A 127 3.68 -3.02 -6.88
CA MET A 127 3.19 -3.85 -7.97
C MET A 127 3.21 -3.10 -9.29
N GLY A 128 3.02 -3.81 -10.38
CA GLY A 128 2.96 -3.22 -11.72
C GLY A 128 1.88 -2.14 -11.81
N TYR A 129 2.22 -0.98 -12.36
CA TYR A 129 1.25 0.07 -12.66
C TYR A 129 0.62 -0.18 -14.02
N VAL A 130 -0.70 -0.36 -14.04
CA VAL A 130 -1.47 -0.49 -15.27
C VAL A 130 -2.09 0.86 -15.58
N LYS A 131 -1.58 1.53 -16.63
CA LYS A 131 -2.13 2.80 -17.09
C LYS A 131 -3.46 2.56 -17.79
N GLY A 132 -4.53 3.17 -17.29
CA GLY A 132 -5.87 3.03 -17.88
C GLY A 132 -6.98 3.34 -16.89
N GLN A 133 -8.12 2.73 -17.12
CA GLN A 133 -9.32 2.85 -16.30
C GLN A 133 -9.73 1.48 -15.76
N SER A 134 -10.41 1.45 -14.63
CA SER A 134 -11.01 0.22 -14.12
C SER A 134 -12.19 -0.24 -14.97
N LEU A 135 -12.51 -1.52 -14.89
CA LEU A 135 -13.72 -2.05 -15.52
C LEU A 135 -14.99 -1.40 -14.94
N GLU A 136 -14.97 -1.09 -13.66
CA GLU A 136 -16.05 -0.38 -12.97
C GLU A 136 -16.28 1.02 -13.57
N ASP A 137 -15.21 1.80 -13.79
CA ASP A 137 -15.29 3.13 -14.39
C ASP A 137 -15.77 3.06 -15.83
N ARG A 138 -15.33 2.04 -16.57
CA ARG A 138 -15.79 1.80 -17.93
C ARG A 138 -17.30 1.51 -17.97
N ILE A 139 -17.79 0.64 -17.08
CA ILE A 139 -19.22 0.31 -17.00
C ILE A 139 -20.04 1.53 -16.56
N LYS A 140 -19.56 2.31 -15.59
CA LYS A 140 -20.24 3.55 -15.16
C LYS A 140 -20.37 4.55 -16.29
N ARG A 141 -19.34 4.67 -17.14
CA ARG A 141 -19.33 5.62 -18.26
C ARG A 141 -20.18 5.13 -19.45
N GLU A 142 -20.11 3.84 -19.79
CA GLU A 142 -20.71 3.26 -21.00
C GLU A 142 -22.08 2.61 -20.74
N GLY A 143 -22.45 2.45 -19.47
CA GLY A 143 -23.70 1.81 -19.02
C GLY A 143 -23.64 0.29 -19.09
N HIS A 144 -23.09 -0.26 -20.16
CA HIS A 144 -22.94 -1.70 -20.36
C HIS A 144 -21.75 -2.01 -21.28
N LEU A 145 -21.30 -3.24 -21.23
CA LEU A 145 -20.26 -3.73 -22.15
C LEU A 145 -20.90 -4.50 -23.31
N PRO A 146 -20.40 -4.36 -24.53
CA PRO A 146 -20.73 -5.27 -25.61
C PRO A 146 -20.46 -6.73 -25.19
N TRP A 147 -21.40 -7.63 -25.50
CA TRP A 147 -21.28 -9.02 -25.00
C TRP A 147 -19.96 -9.71 -25.39
N LYS A 148 -19.42 -9.42 -26.57
CA LYS A 148 -18.13 -9.97 -27.04
C LYS A 148 -16.97 -9.53 -26.16
N ASP A 149 -16.95 -8.24 -25.75
CA ASP A 149 -15.95 -7.68 -24.85
C ASP A 149 -16.08 -8.33 -23.46
N ALA A 150 -17.31 -8.44 -22.96
CA ALA A 150 -17.60 -9.09 -21.68
C ALA A 150 -17.10 -10.54 -21.65
N CYS A 151 -17.42 -11.33 -22.69
CA CYS A 151 -16.92 -12.71 -22.82
C CYS A 151 -15.38 -12.78 -22.88
N GLY A 152 -14.75 -11.85 -23.62
CA GLY A 152 -13.30 -11.74 -23.69
C GLY A 152 -12.64 -11.45 -22.33
N LEU A 153 -13.24 -10.57 -21.55
CA LEU A 153 -12.77 -10.24 -20.20
C LEU A 153 -12.96 -11.41 -19.22
N VAL A 154 -14.14 -12.06 -19.24
CA VAL A 154 -14.41 -13.23 -18.39
C VAL A 154 -13.44 -14.37 -18.70
N LYS A 155 -13.13 -14.63 -19.97
CA LYS A 155 -12.12 -15.64 -20.36
C LYS A 155 -10.74 -15.33 -19.76
N LYS A 156 -10.30 -14.07 -19.80
CA LYS A 156 -9.02 -13.65 -19.22
C LYS A 156 -9.01 -13.80 -17.69
N LEU A 157 -10.10 -13.44 -17.03
CA LEU A 157 -10.26 -13.60 -15.58
C LEU A 157 -10.26 -15.07 -15.18
N ALA A 158 -11.02 -15.92 -15.90
CA ALA A 158 -11.05 -17.35 -15.65
C ALA A 158 -9.65 -17.98 -15.78
N SER A 159 -8.91 -17.62 -16.83
CA SER A 159 -7.53 -18.08 -17.01
C SER A 159 -6.59 -17.65 -15.89
N ALA A 160 -6.74 -16.43 -15.38
CA ALA A 160 -5.94 -15.93 -14.28
C ALA A 160 -6.26 -16.64 -12.94
N LEU A 161 -7.55 -16.90 -12.68
CA LEU A 161 -8.00 -17.61 -11.49
C LEU A 161 -7.59 -19.08 -11.49
N ASP A 162 -7.73 -19.75 -12.63
CA ASP A 162 -7.31 -21.14 -12.85
C ASP A 162 -5.80 -21.29 -12.56
N TYR A 163 -5.00 -20.42 -13.16
CA TYR A 163 -3.56 -20.37 -12.91
C TYR A 163 -3.22 -20.11 -11.44
N ALA A 164 -3.92 -19.18 -10.78
CA ALA A 164 -3.66 -18.87 -9.37
C ALA A 164 -4.08 -20.01 -8.43
N TRP A 165 -5.10 -20.78 -8.79
CA TRP A 165 -5.57 -21.94 -8.04
C TRP A 165 -4.57 -23.08 -8.02
N GLU A 166 -3.79 -23.26 -9.08
CA GLU A 166 -2.77 -24.29 -9.19
C GLU A 166 -1.47 -23.98 -8.41
N LYS A 167 -1.31 -22.76 -7.85
CA LYS A 167 -0.10 -22.28 -7.15
C LYS A 167 -0.27 -22.18 -5.65
#